data_d4becd0470d34f90d3a0dedda7cd5db9
#
_entry.id   d4becd0470d34f90d3a0dedda7cd5db9
#
_cell.length_a   1.000
_cell.length_b   1.000
_cell.length_c   1.000
_cell.angle_alpha   90.00
_cell.angle_beta   90.00
_cell.angle_gamma   90.00
#
_symmetry.space_group_name_H-M   'P 1'
#
loop_
_entity.id
_entity.type
_entity.pdbx_description
1 polymer ?
#
loop_
_entity_poly.entity_id
_entity_poly.type
_entity_poly.pdbx_seq_one_letter_code
_entity_poly.pdbx_strand_id
1 'polypeptide(L)'
;MKKLLITLIVFALYTNCTTKQNSNEAETEKTLYIEWFGENEIANNMVMSGMNHFNNIEFEKSFVFFEKAIALDSTLFASHAMLTAFSLPNSEEQEHHYNKAKELVSNKNVNSKLFVSLLDTKNKNGKRHILGLDNNKYDKWVSMHKNEPKGQFIKFWYSRGIEDLKEREKALLDLLEEFKTKNIDHGPILNMLGYHYAQNGDPEKAKDYFEKYIKVR
;
A
#
# COMPACT_ATOMS: atom_id res chain seq x y z
N MET A 1 -68.44 -29.44 -40.35
CA MET A 1 -67.06 -29.30 -40.78
C MET A 1 -66.41 -28.38 -39.78
N LYS A 2 -65.69 -28.93 -38.78
CA LYS A 2 -65.01 -28.15 -37.68
C LYS A 2 -63.54 -28.19 -38.02
N LYS A 3 -63.01 -27.02 -38.26
CA LYS A 3 -61.55 -26.82 -38.43
C LYS A 3 -60.90 -26.74 -37.03
N LEU A 4 -59.99 -27.66 -36.76
CA LEU A 4 -59.21 -27.75 -35.56
C LEU A 4 -57.98 -26.85 -35.75
N LEU A 5 -57.86 -25.80 -34.94
CA LEU A 5 -56.70 -24.89 -34.93
C LEU A 5 -55.73 -25.45 -33.91
N ILE A 6 -54.60 -25.97 -34.36
CA ILE A 6 -53.51 -26.42 -33.51
C ILE A 6 -52.60 -25.21 -33.26
N THR A 7 -52.63 -24.68 -32.06
CA THR A 7 -51.73 -23.61 -31.63
C THR A 7 -50.46 -24.26 -31.11
N LEU A 8 -49.37 -24.13 -31.86
CA LEU A 8 -48.03 -24.57 -31.46
C LEU A 8 -47.45 -23.56 -30.48
N ILE A 9 -47.39 -23.95 -29.19
CA ILE A 9 -46.71 -23.17 -28.17
C ILE A 9 -45.21 -23.53 -28.25
N VAL A 10 -44.41 -22.62 -28.81
CA VAL A 10 -42.97 -22.71 -28.79
C VAL A 10 -42.48 -22.22 -27.40
N PHE A 11 -42.16 -23.18 -26.54
CA PHE A 11 -41.46 -22.90 -25.29
C PHE A 11 -40.00 -22.57 -25.64
N ALA A 12 -39.70 -21.27 -25.72
CA ALA A 12 -38.32 -20.82 -25.75
C ALA A 12 -37.72 -21.04 -24.35
N LEU A 13 -36.93 -22.06 -24.18
CA LEU A 13 -36.07 -22.26 -23.04
C LEU A 13 -34.95 -21.23 -23.11
N TYR A 14 -35.16 -20.09 -22.49
CA TYR A 14 -34.07 -19.19 -22.15
C TYR A 14 -33.27 -19.88 -21.06
N THR A 15 -32.22 -20.60 -21.44
CA THR A 15 -31.14 -20.95 -20.53
C THR A 15 -30.46 -19.67 -20.10
N ASN A 16 -30.84 -19.22 -18.90
CA ASN A 16 -30.06 -18.22 -18.18
C ASN A 16 -28.66 -18.80 -17.95
N CYS A 17 -27.76 -18.54 -18.88
CA CYS A 17 -26.33 -18.58 -18.64
C CYS A 17 -26.01 -17.37 -17.77
N THR A 18 -26.33 -17.46 -16.50
CA THR A 18 -25.78 -16.55 -15.49
C THR A 18 -24.28 -16.82 -15.43
N THR A 19 -23.54 -15.98 -16.10
CA THR A 19 -22.09 -15.92 -16.04
C THR A 19 -21.66 -15.76 -14.57
N LYS A 20 -21.20 -16.85 -13.99
CA LYS A 20 -20.46 -16.87 -12.71
C LYS A 20 -19.09 -16.16 -12.81
N GLN A 21 -18.93 -15.27 -13.79
CA GLN A 21 -17.65 -14.62 -14.05
C GLN A 21 -17.42 -13.40 -13.17
N ASN A 22 -18.48 -12.73 -12.67
CA ASN A 22 -18.31 -11.49 -11.89
C ASN A 22 -18.01 -11.70 -10.40
N SER A 23 -18.30 -12.88 -9.82
CA SER A 23 -17.97 -13.12 -8.41
C SER A 23 -16.49 -13.44 -8.20
N ASN A 24 -15.85 -14.12 -9.14
CA ASN A 24 -14.44 -14.49 -9.04
C ASN A 24 -13.51 -13.30 -9.31
N GLU A 25 -13.88 -12.39 -10.22
CA GLU A 25 -13.09 -11.16 -10.46
C GLU A 25 -13.17 -10.21 -9.26
N ALA A 26 -14.33 -10.00 -8.66
CA ALA A 26 -14.50 -9.18 -7.46
C ALA A 26 -13.83 -9.78 -6.21
N GLU A 27 -13.83 -11.10 -6.06
CA GLU A 27 -13.08 -11.80 -5.01
C GLU A 27 -11.57 -11.75 -5.25
N THR A 28 -11.13 -11.87 -6.50
CA THR A 28 -9.72 -11.78 -6.87
C THR A 28 -9.20 -10.36 -6.67
N GLU A 29 -9.97 -9.32 -7.01
CA GLU A 29 -9.64 -7.93 -6.72
C GLU A 29 -9.52 -7.66 -5.22
N LYS A 30 -10.46 -8.14 -4.39
CA LYS A 30 -10.40 -8.02 -2.92
C LYS A 30 -9.18 -8.70 -2.30
N THR A 31 -8.62 -9.72 -2.93
CA THR A 31 -7.44 -10.43 -2.42
C THR A 31 -6.12 -9.77 -2.76
N LEU A 32 -6.11 -8.80 -3.68
CA LEU A 32 -4.90 -8.13 -4.15
C LEU A 32 -4.47 -6.93 -3.29
N TYR A 33 -5.37 -6.35 -2.49
CA TYR A 33 -5.07 -5.16 -1.70
C TYR A 33 -4.84 -5.49 -0.23
N ILE A 34 -3.97 -4.70 0.42
CA ILE A 34 -3.88 -4.69 1.88
C ILE A 34 -5.19 -4.09 2.41
N GLU A 35 -5.80 -4.76 3.36
CA GLU A 35 -7.04 -4.31 4.01
C GLU A 35 -6.75 -3.21 5.05
N TRP A 36 -6.38 -2.03 4.55
CA TRP A 36 -5.99 -0.88 5.38
C TRP A 36 -7.08 -0.37 6.31
N PHE A 37 -8.34 -0.56 5.93
CA PHE A 37 -9.49 0.11 6.50
C PHE A 37 -10.37 -0.85 7.29
N GLY A 38 -11.03 -0.32 8.34
CA GLY A 38 -12.06 -0.97 9.13
C GLY A 38 -13.46 -0.42 8.81
N GLU A 39 -14.38 -0.62 9.73
CA GLU A 39 -15.77 -0.13 9.60
C GLU A 39 -15.92 1.34 10.03
N ASN A 40 -15.00 1.87 10.86
CA ASN A 40 -15.05 3.24 11.34
C ASN A 40 -14.49 4.21 10.31
N GLU A 41 -15.36 4.99 9.66
CA GLU A 41 -14.98 5.94 8.60
C GLU A 41 -14.03 7.03 9.10
N ILE A 42 -14.19 7.51 10.33
CA ILE A 42 -13.29 8.54 10.89
C ILE A 42 -11.90 7.95 11.11
N ALA A 43 -11.81 6.72 11.62
CA ALA A 43 -10.55 6.02 11.76
C ALA A 43 -9.88 5.79 10.39
N ASN A 44 -10.65 5.43 9.37
CA ASN A 44 -10.15 5.26 7.99
C ASN A 44 -9.56 6.56 7.43
N ASN A 45 -10.18 7.71 7.72
CA ASN A 45 -9.64 9.02 7.33
C ASN A 45 -8.31 9.33 8.04
N MET A 46 -8.15 8.89 9.29
CA MET A 46 -6.86 9.00 10.00
C MET A 46 -5.80 8.10 9.35
N VAL A 47 -6.14 6.86 8.99
CA VAL A 47 -5.24 5.98 8.23
C VAL A 47 -4.78 6.62 6.92
N MET A 48 -5.70 7.17 6.14
CA MET A 48 -5.36 7.86 4.88
C MET A 48 -4.41 9.04 5.10
N SER A 49 -4.67 9.85 6.13
CA SER A 49 -3.80 10.98 6.51
C SER A 49 -2.41 10.48 6.94
N GLY A 50 -2.35 9.43 7.76
CA GLY A 50 -1.10 8.79 8.17
C GLY A 50 -0.29 8.31 6.97
N MET A 51 -0.91 7.63 6.02
CA MET A 51 -0.27 7.17 4.78
C MET A 51 0.23 8.32 3.92
N ASN A 52 -0.55 9.39 3.79
CA ASN A 52 -0.14 10.58 3.04
C ASN A 52 1.13 11.21 3.65
N HIS A 53 1.15 11.41 4.96
CA HIS A 53 2.33 11.92 5.66
C HIS A 53 3.52 10.95 5.55
N PHE A 54 3.30 9.64 5.65
CA PHE A 54 4.35 8.64 5.46
C PHE A 54 5.00 8.74 4.07
N ASN A 55 4.19 8.82 3.02
CA ASN A 55 4.69 8.94 1.65
C ASN A 55 5.47 10.25 1.43
N ASN A 56 5.11 11.30 2.15
CA ASN A 56 5.81 12.59 2.10
C ASN A 56 7.00 12.69 3.08
N ILE A 57 7.38 11.59 3.75
CA ILE A 57 8.53 11.53 4.70
C ILE A 57 8.30 12.39 5.95
N GLU A 58 7.06 12.71 6.25
CA GLU A 58 6.65 13.45 7.46
C GLU A 58 6.31 12.45 8.58
N PHE A 59 7.31 11.67 9.02
CA PHE A 59 7.11 10.49 9.86
C PHE A 59 6.47 10.81 11.22
N GLU A 60 6.81 11.92 11.84
CA GLU A 60 6.22 12.33 13.12
C GLU A 60 4.72 12.58 13.01
N LYS A 61 4.29 13.25 11.94
CA LYS A 61 2.86 13.47 11.68
C LYS A 61 2.16 12.14 11.35
N SER A 62 2.80 11.31 10.53
CA SER A 62 2.30 10.00 10.17
C SER A 62 2.03 9.14 11.41
N PHE A 63 2.97 9.10 12.34
CA PHE A 63 2.83 8.41 13.63
C PHE A 63 1.56 8.85 14.38
N VAL A 64 1.40 10.16 14.60
CA VAL A 64 0.24 10.73 15.31
C VAL A 64 -1.09 10.34 14.67
N PHE A 65 -1.15 10.29 13.33
CA PHE A 65 -2.38 9.90 12.65
C PHE A 65 -2.70 8.41 12.80
N PHE A 66 -1.69 7.52 12.78
CA PHE A 66 -1.92 6.10 13.05
C PHE A 66 -2.32 5.84 14.51
N GLU A 67 -1.76 6.57 15.49
CA GLU A 67 -2.22 6.50 16.88
C GLU A 67 -3.70 6.92 17.02
N LYS A 68 -4.09 8.04 16.39
CA LYS A 68 -5.50 8.47 16.37
C LYS A 68 -6.40 7.43 15.71
N ALA A 69 -5.93 6.77 14.64
CA ALA A 69 -6.70 5.73 13.98
C ALA A 69 -6.98 4.54 14.91
N ILE A 70 -5.97 4.02 15.61
CA ILE A 70 -6.17 2.90 16.55
C ILE A 70 -6.94 3.29 17.81
N ALA A 71 -6.89 4.56 18.23
CA ALA A 71 -7.70 5.07 19.33
C ALA A 71 -9.21 5.07 18.98
N LEU A 72 -9.55 5.24 17.69
CA LEU A 72 -10.92 5.21 17.18
C LEU A 72 -11.37 3.79 16.79
N ASP A 73 -10.45 2.96 16.30
CA ASP A 73 -10.69 1.58 15.91
C ASP A 73 -9.43 0.73 16.16
N SER A 74 -9.40 0.06 17.29
CA SER A 74 -8.27 -0.77 17.72
C SER A 74 -8.07 -2.05 16.89
N THR A 75 -8.95 -2.34 15.93
CA THR A 75 -8.87 -3.52 15.06
C THR A 75 -8.06 -3.28 13.78
N LEU A 76 -7.55 -2.08 13.58
CA LEU A 76 -6.79 -1.67 12.40
C LEU A 76 -5.36 -2.25 12.42
N PHE A 77 -5.18 -3.51 11.99
CA PHE A 77 -3.88 -4.19 11.97
C PHE A 77 -2.81 -3.40 11.22
N ALA A 78 -3.18 -2.73 10.12
CA ALA A 78 -2.25 -1.99 9.29
C ALA A 78 -1.69 -0.75 10.00
N SER A 79 -2.52 -0.06 10.81
CA SER A 79 -2.04 1.05 11.66
C SER A 79 -1.07 0.55 12.74
N HIS A 80 -1.36 -0.60 13.38
CA HIS A 80 -0.42 -1.23 14.30
C HIS A 80 0.89 -1.63 13.60
N ALA A 81 0.83 -2.16 12.38
CA ALA A 81 2.02 -2.47 11.59
C ALA A 81 2.87 -1.22 11.29
N MET A 82 2.24 -0.10 10.92
CA MET A 82 2.95 1.16 10.70
C MET A 82 3.56 1.69 12.00
N LEU A 83 2.84 1.68 13.11
CA LEU A 83 3.36 2.09 14.42
C LEU A 83 4.55 1.23 14.86
N THR A 84 4.52 -0.09 14.61
CA THR A 84 5.68 -0.97 14.83
C THR A 84 6.93 -0.45 14.12
N ALA A 85 6.77 -0.02 12.85
CA ALA A 85 7.88 0.48 12.05
C ALA A 85 8.40 1.86 12.54
N PHE A 86 7.57 2.64 13.22
CA PHE A 86 7.95 3.95 13.76
C PHE A 86 8.52 3.90 15.17
N SER A 87 8.06 2.95 16.00
CA SER A 87 8.47 2.83 17.40
C SER A 87 9.98 2.63 17.57
N LEU A 88 10.51 2.99 18.72
CA LEU A 88 11.92 2.83 19.02
C LEU A 88 12.34 1.35 18.97
N PRO A 89 13.55 1.04 18.47
CA PRO A 89 14.03 -0.34 18.41
C PRO A 89 14.03 -1.03 19.77
N ASN A 90 13.51 -2.26 19.81
CA ASN A 90 13.40 -3.09 21.01
C ASN A 90 12.58 -2.48 22.17
N SER A 91 11.78 -1.45 21.92
CA SER A 91 10.86 -0.91 22.93
C SER A 91 9.67 -1.84 23.16
N GLU A 92 9.07 -1.73 24.35
CA GLU A 92 7.80 -2.42 24.66
C GLU A 92 6.69 -2.00 23.72
N GLU A 93 6.66 -0.73 23.32
CA GLU A 93 5.73 -0.18 22.35
C GLU A 93 5.86 -0.85 20.97
N GLN A 94 7.11 -1.02 20.47
CA GLN A 94 7.34 -1.74 19.21
C GLN A 94 6.79 -3.16 19.25
N GLU A 95 7.09 -3.90 20.33
CA GLU A 95 6.62 -5.28 20.49
C GLU A 95 5.10 -5.34 20.69
N HIS A 96 4.51 -4.40 21.42
CA HIS A 96 3.07 -4.30 21.59
C HIS A 96 2.36 -4.16 20.24
N HIS A 97 2.77 -3.17 19.43
CA HIS A 97 2.15 -2.95 18.14
C HIS A 97 2.40 -4.09 17.15
N TYR A 98 3.60 -4.68 17.16
CA TYR A 98 3.90 -5.84 16.34
C TYR A 98 2.99 -7.03 16.68
N ASN A 99 2.85 -7.36 17.96
CA ASN A 99 1.99 -8.47 18.39
C ASN A 99 0.52 -8.21 18.05
N LYS A 100 0.04 -6.97 18.19
CA LYS A 100 -1.32 -6.59 17.79
C LYS A 100 -1.51 -6.71 16.26
N ALA A 101 -0.58 -6.25 15.45
CA ALA A 101 -0.65 -6.43 14.01
C ALA A 101 -0.72 -7.91 13.61
N LYS A 102 0.08 -8.77 14.25
CA LYS A 102 0.09 -10.23 14.02
C LYS A 102 -1.22 -10.91 14.42
N GLU A 103 -1.79 -10.52 15.56
CA GLU A 103 -3.07 -11.02 16.03
C GLU A 103 -4.19 -10.67 15.04
N LEU A 104 -4.31 -9.38 14.73
CA LEU A 104 -5.41 -8.83 13.94
C LEU A 104 -5.37 -9.22 12.45
N VAL A 105 -4.17 -9.48 11.90
CA VAL A 105 -4.02 -9.88 10.48
C VAL A 105 -4.38 -11.34 10.23
N SER A 106 -4.57 -12.15 11.27
CA SER A 106 -4.75 -13.61 11.16
C SER A 106 -5.90 -14.02 10.23
N ASN A 107 -7.00 -13.28 10.24
CA ASN A 107 -8.20 -13.50 9.41
C ASN A 107 -8.26 -12.65 8.13
N LYS A 108 -7.18 -11.94 7.82
CA LYS A 108 -7.10 -11.06 6.65
C LYS A 108 -6.57 -11.80 5.41
N ASN A 109 -6.65 -11.16 4.27
CA ASN A 109 -6.17 -11.72 3.00
C ASN A 109 -4.64 -11.94 2.97
N VAL A 110 -4.18 -12.64 1.94
CA VAL A 110 -2.76 -13.02 1.81
C VAL A 110 -1.82 -11.82 1.74
N ASN A 111 -2.24 -10.71 1.13
CA ASN A 111 -1.42 -9.51 0.98
C ASN A 111 -1.29 -8.75 2.30
N SER A 112 -2.36 -8.69 3.08
CA SER A 112 -2.32 -8.14 4.44
C SER A 112 -1.38 -8.93 5.34
N LYS A 113 -1.44 -10.27 5.27
CA LYS A 113 -0.52 -11.17 6.01
C LYS A 113 0.93 -11.00 5.56
N LEU A 114 1.17 -10.89 4.25
CA LEU A 114 2.51 -10.67 3.71
C LEU A 114 3.06 -9.32 4.17
N PHE A 115 2.25 -8.27 4.15
CA PHE A 115 2.65 -6.94 4.65
C PHE A 115 3.11 -6.98 6.10
N VAL A 116 2.31 -7.56 7.00
CA VAL A 116 2.70 -7.69 8.42
C VAL A 116 3.93 -8.58 8.58
N SER A 117 4.11 -9.61 7.76
CA SER A 117 5.27 -10.50 7.81
C SER A 117 6.59 -9.80 7.46
N LEU A 118 6.57 -8.63 6.81
CA LEU A 118 7.77 -7.82 6.61
C LEU A 118 8.40 -7.38 7.94
N LEU A 119 7.58 -7.27 8.99
CA LEU A 119 8.01 -6.88 10.33
C LEU A 119 8.60 -8.05 11.16
N ASP A 120 8.55 -9.29 10.66
CA ASP A 120 9.06 -10.45 11.40
C ASP A 120 10.57 -10.35 11.64
N THR A 121 11.30 -9.71 10.73
CA THR A 121 12.76 -9.55 10.80
C THR A 121 13.12 -8.24 11.47
N LYS A 122 14.06 -8.29 12.41
CA LYS A 122 14.71 -7.11 13.01
C LYS A 122 16.07 -6.88 12.34
N ASN A 123 16.44 -5.62 12.13
CA ASN A 123 17.80 -5.29 11.74
C ASN A 123 18.77 -5.45 12.94
N LYS A 124 20.07 -5.26 12.69
CA LYS A 124 21.12 -5.36 13.73
C LYS A 124 20.92 -4.43 14.94
N ASN A 125 20.11 -3.39 14.80
CA ASN A 125 19.80 -2.42 15.87
C ASN A 125 18.46 -2.76 16.56
N GLY A 126 17.84 -3.89 16.24
CA GLY A 126 16.55 -4.30 16.80
C GLY A 126 15.32 -3.63 16.20
N LYS A 127 15.50 -2.83 15.14
CA LYS A 127 14.39 -2.15 14.45
C LYS A 127 13.63 -3.12 13.57
N ARG A 128 12.31 -3.21 13.73
CA ARG A 128 11.40 -3.82 12.77
C ARG A 128 11.04 -2.78 11.70
N HIS A 129 11.13 -3.16 10.45
CA HIS A 129 10.91 -2.19 9.37
C HIS A 129 10.18 -2.84 8.20
N ILE A 130 9.25 -2.10 7.59
CA ILE A 130 8.51 -2.56 6.41
C ILE A 130 9.28 -2.37 5.09
N LEU A 131 10.46 -1.74 5.13
CA LEU A 131 11.27 -1.42 3.96
C LEU A 131 12.64 -2.12 4.07
N GLY A 132 12.94 -3.00 3.10
CA GLY A 132 14.31 -3.43 2.84
C GLY A 132 14.96 -4.43 3.79
N LEU A 133 14.21 -5.08 4.73
CA LEU A 133 14.81 -6.05 5.67
C LEU A 133 14.75 -7.50 5.18
N ASP A 134 13.79 -7.83 4.33
CA ASP A 134 13.60 -9.15 3.74
C ASP A 134 13.27 -9.00 2.26
N ASN A 135 14.29 -8.97 1.43
CA ASN A 135 14.15 -8.74 -0.01
C ASN A 135 13.22 -9.77 -0.66
N ASN A 136 13.27 -11.04 -0.26
CA ASN A 136 12.43 -12.08 -0.86
C ASN A 136 10.93 -11.83 -0.61
N LYS A 137 10.56 -11.45 0.61
CA LYS A 137 9.16 -11.09 0.93
C LYS A 137 8.75 -9.81 0.23
N TYR A 138 9.64 -8.84 0.18
CA TYR A 138 9.42 -7.56 -0.46
C TYR A 138 9.22 -7.72 -1.96
N ASP A 139 10.09 -8.45 -2.63
CA ASP A 139 10.00 -8.75 -4.07
C ASP A 139 8.69 -9.49 -4.41
N LYS A 140 8.30 -10.43 -3.55
CA LYS A 140 7.01 -11.13 -3.69
C LYS A 140 5.86 -10.15 -3.59
N TRP A 141 5.87 -9.24 -2.62
CA TRP A 141 4.83 -8.23 -2.44
C TRP A 141 4.77 -7.28 -3.65
N VAL A 142 5.90 -6.75 -4.10
CA VAL A 142 5.99 -5.90 -5.31
C VAL A 142 5.48 -6.65 -6.54
N SER A 143 5.87 -7.92 -6.71
CA SER A 143 5.41 -8.75 -7.84
C SER A 143 3.91 -8.95 -7.86
N MET A 144 3.29 -9.15 -6.69
CA MET A 144 1.84 -9.30 -6.57
C MET A 144 1.08 -8.01 -6.92
N HIS A 145 1.67 -6.85 -6.64
CA HIS A 145 1.01 -5.56 -6.77
C HIS A 145 1.43 -4.71 -7.98
N LYS A 146 2.35 -5.20 -8.81
CA LYS A 146 2.93 -4.40 -9.92
C LYS A 146 1.92 -3.85 -10.93
N ASN A 147 0.79 -4.52 -11.10
CA ASN A 147 -0.25 -4.16 -12.07
C ASN A 147 -1.46 -3.45 -11.41
N GLU A 148 -1.45 -3.25 -10.11
CA GLU A 148 -2.54 -2.59 -9.41
C GLU A 148 -2.54 -1.08 -9.60
N PRO A 149 -3.71 -0.42 -9.59
CA PRO A 149 -3.80 1.03 -9.66
C PRO A 149 -3.01 1.75 -8.54
N LYS A 150 -2.91 1.13 -7.36
CA LYS A 150 -2.12 1.62 -6.21
C LYS A 150 -0.74 0.97 -6.08
N GLY A 151 -0.38 0.05 -6.96
CA GLY A 151 0.89 -0.66 -6.95
C GLY A 151 2.11 0.25 -7.10
N GLN A 152 1.93 1.43 -7.71
CA GLN A 152 2.98 2.43 -7.80
C GLN A 152 3.49 2.92 -6.44
N PHE A 153 2.65 2.98 -5.40
CA PHE A 153 3.10 3.32 -4.05
C PHE A 153 3.99 2.23 -3.44
N ILE A 154 3.74 0.98 -3.76
CA ILE A 154 4.58 -0.15 -3.37
C ILE A 154 5.93 -0.07 -4.09
N LYS A 155 5.93 0.23 -5.38
CA LYS A 155 7.17 0.49 -6.14
C LYS A 155 7.96 1.66 -5.55
N PHE A 156 7.26 2.74 -5.14
CA PHE A 156 7.89 3.88 -4.47
C PHE A 156 8.54 3.46 -3.14
N TRP A 157 7.87 2.67 -2.31
CA TRP A 157 8.45 2.18 -1.07
C TRP A 157 9.66 1.26 -1.33
N TYR A 158 9.56 0.40 -2.36
CA TYR A 158 10.68 -0.44 -2.77
C TYR A 158 11.88 0.40 -3.22
N SER A 159 11.67 1.40 -4.05
CA SER A 159 12.77 2.25 -4.53
C SER A 159 13.52 2.95 -3.41
N ARG A 160 12.86 3.24 -2.28
CA ARG A 160 13.51 3.81 -1.09
C ARG A 160 14.48 2.85 -0.42
N GLY A 161 14.24 1.53 -0.52
CA GLY A 161 15.07 0.48 0.06
C GLY A 161 16.26 0.07 -0.82
N ILE A 162 16.34 0.51 -2.07
CA ILE A 162 17.45 0.19 -2.97
C ILE A 162 18.75 0.82 -2.43
N GLU A 163 19.76 -0.01 -2.14
CA GLU A 163 21.04 0.44 -1.59
C GLU A 163 21.92 1.09 -2.65
N ASP A 164 21.96 0.52 -3.86
CA ASP A 164 22.70 1.11 -4.97
C ASP A 164 22.10 2.45 -5.38
N LEU A 165 22.91 3.49 -5.30
CA LEU A 165 22.46 4.87 -5.50
C LEU A 165 22.03 5.17 -6.95
N LYS A 166 22.67 4.52 -7.94
CA LYS A 166 22.32 4.71 -9.35
C LYS A 166 21.04 3.97 -9.70
N GLU A 167 20.88 2.77 -9.18
CA GLU A 167 19.64 2.01 -9.33
C GLU A 167 18.46 2.71 -8.64
N ARG A 168 18.68 3.26 -7.44
CA ARG A 168 17.67 4.06 -6.72
C ARG A 168 17.27 5.29 -7.52
N GLU A 169 18.24 6.07 -8.03
CA GLU A 169 17.98 7.24 -8.86
C GLU A 169 17.11 6.88 -10.06
N LYS A 170 17.54 5.85 -10.81
CA LYS A 170 16.80 5.38 -11.96
C LYS A 170 15.37 4.98 -11.61
N ALA A 171 15.18 4.17 -10.56
CA ALA A 171 13.87 3.72 -10.13
C ALA A 171 12.95 4.91 -9.73
N LEU A 172 13.49 5.92 -9.06
CA LEU A 172 12.74 7.12 -8.67
C LEU A 172 12.37 7.98 -9.88
N LEU A 173 13.26 8.12 -10.85
CA LEU A 173 12.98 8.87 -12.07
C LEU A 173 11.93 8.17 -12.94
N ASP A 174 12.04 6.86 -13.12
CA ASP A 174 11.05 6.04 -13.84
C ASP A 174 9.65 6.16 -13.19
N LEU A 175 9.59 6.13 -11.86
CA LEU A 175 8.35 6.32 -11.11
C LEU A 175 7.80 7.74 -11.24
N LEU A 176 8.65 8.75 -11.24
CA LEU A 176 8.22 10.15 -11.42
C LEU A 176 7.49 10.32 -12.75
N GLU A 177 8.02 9.75 -13.82
CA GLU A 177 7.36 9.80 -15.14
C GLU A 177 6.07 8.96 -15.17
N GLU A 178 6.06 7.78 -14.55
CA GLU A 178 4.84 6.96 -14.42
C GLU A 178 3.73 7.72 -13.68
N PHE A 179 4.06 8.37 -12.54
CA PHE A 179 3.08 9.11 -11.74
C PHE A 179 2.54 10.33 -12.49
N LYS A 180 3.40 11.08 -13.17
CA LYS A 180 2.98 12.21 -14.01
C LYS A 180 2.05 11.76 -15.14
N THR A 181 2.41 10.71 -15.86
CA THR A 181 1.63 10.17 -16.98
C THR A 181 0.25 9.70 -16.53
N LYS A 182 0.15 9.14 -15.33
CA LYS A 182 -1.10 8.66 -14.74
C LYS A 182 -1.86 9.72 -13.94
N ASN A 183 -1.37 10.97 -13.92
CA ASN A 183 -1.92 12.06 -13.11
C ASN A 183 -2.08 11.72 -11.62
N ILE A 184 -1.06 11.05 -11.06
CA ILE A 184 -1.01 10.68 -9.64
C ILE A 184 -0.16 11.71 -8.90
N ASP A 185 -0.47 11.94 -7.62
CA ASP A 185 0.36 12.78 -6.76
C ASP A 185 1.81 12.27 -6.73
N HIS A 186 2.70 13.03 -7.33
CA HIS A 186 4.13 12.72 -7.46
C HIS A 186 5.01 13.53 -6.49
N GLY A 187 4.39 14.32 -5.62
CA GLY A 187 5.09 15.08 -4.57
C GLY A 187 6.03 14.20 -3.74
N PRO A 188 5.59 13.02 -3.25
CA PRO A 188 6.46 12.12 -2.50
C PRO A 188 7.74 11.71 -3.23
N ILE A 189 7.68 11.51 -4.55
CA ILE A 189 8.84 11.13 -5.37
C ILE A 189 9.80 12.31 -5.53
N LEU A 190 9.27 13.51 -5.77
CA LEU A 190 10.09 14.73 -5.84
C LEU A 190 10.85 14.96 -4.53
N ASN A 191 10.17 14.81 -3.40
CA ASN A 191 10.78 14.91 -2.07
C ASN A 191 11.90 13.87 -1.89
N MET A 192 11.65 12.62 -2.27
CA MET A 192 12.65 11.55 -2.17
C MET A 192 13.86 11.79 -3.08
N LEU A 193 13.67 12.30 -4.29
CA LEU A 193 14.75 12.70 -5.19
C LEU A 193 15.59 13.83 -4.59
N GLY A 194 14.95 14.80 -3.94
CA GLY A 194 15.66 15.85 -3.20
C GLY A 194 16.58 15.26 -2.12
N TYR A 195 16.07 14.35 -1.29
CA TYR A 195 16.88 13.65 -0.29
C TYR A 195 17.99 12.79 -0.92
N HIS A 196 17.68 12.08 -1.99
CA HIS A 196 18.65 11.26 -2.71
C HIS A 196 19.87 12.09 -3.15
N TYR A 197 19.64 13.22 -3.83
CA TYR A 197 20.73 14.09 -4.29
C TYR A 197 21.45 14.79 -3.14
N ALA A 198 20.74 15.20 -2.09
CA ALA A 198 21.38 15.78 -0.89
C ALA A 198 22.35 14.80 -0.23
N GLN A 199 21.96 13.52 -0.11
CA GLN A 199 22.80 12.46 0.45
C GLN A 199 24.00 12.12 -0.45
N ASN A 200 23.87 12.31 -1.76
CA ASN A 200 24.90 12.02 -2.74
C ASN A 200 25.85 13.20 -3.03
N GLY A 201 25.71 14.29 -2.27
CA GLY A 201 26.60 15.45 -2.41
C GLY A 201 26.30 16.33 -3.62
N ASP A 202 25.09 16.29 -4.17
CA ASP A 202 24.63 17.17 -5.26
C ASP A 202 23.55 18.14 -4.74
N PRO A 203 23.95 19.21 -4.01
CA PRO A 203 23.00 20.13 -3.37
C PRO A 203 22.18 20.95 -4.38
N GLU A 204 22.72 21.18 -5.59
CA GLU A 204 22.00 21.94 -6.61
C GLU A 204 20.79 21.15 -7.14
N LYS A 205 20.99 19.87 -7.48
CA LYS A 205 19.88 19.00 -7.85
C LYS A 205 18.92 18.78 -6.69
N ALA A 206 19.42 18.59 -5.48
CA ALA A 206 18.58 18.45 -4.30
C ALA A 206 17.64 19.65 -4.14
N LYS A 207 18.18 20.87 -4.25
CA LYS A 207 17.41 22.11 -4.20
C LYS A 207 16.33 22.15 -5.29
N ASP A 208 16.70 21.85 -6.54
CA ASP A 208 15.75 21.85 -7.68
C ASP A 208 14.56 20.89 -7.42
N TYR A 209 14.83 19.69 -6.90
CA TYR A 209 13.76 18.73 -6.59
C TYR A 209 12.91 19.16 -5.39
N PHE A 210 13.49 19.76 -4.34
CA PHE A 210 12.72 20.31 -3.22
C PHE A 210 11.85 21.50 -3.66
N GLU A 211 12.34 22.37 -4.54
CA GLU A 211 11.54 23.47 -5.08
C GLU A 211 10.37 22.95 -5.95
N LYS A 212 10.59 21.91 -6.76
CA LYS A 212 9.52 21.22 -7.49
C LYS A 212 8.49 20.58 -6.56
N TYR A 213 8.96 19.96 -5.46
CA TYR A 213 8.08 19.41 -4.44
C TYR A 213 7.19 20.47 -3.80
N ILE A 214 7.76 21.62 -3.40
CA ILE A 214 7.00 22.73 -2.80
C ILE A 214 5.92 23.26 -3.75
N LYS A 215 6.17 23.28 -5.06
CA LYS A 215 5.21 23.77 -6.06
C LYS A 215 4.01 22.88 -6.28
N VAL A 216 4.09 21.60 -5.95
CA VAL A 216 2.99 20.63 -6.12
C VAL A 216 2.25 20.33 -4.83
N ARG A 217 2.64 20.96 -3.70
CA ARG A 217 2.02 20.83 -2.37
C ARG A 217 1.13 22.00 -2.06
#